data_7dfea7403e6e133ab7eeb02df62d7f5b
#
_entry.id   7dfea7403e6e133ab7eeb02df62d7f5b
#
_cell.length_a   1.000
_cell.length_b   1.000
_cell.length_c   1.000
_cell.angle_alpha   90.00
_cell.angle_beta   90.00
_cell.angle_gamma   90.00
#
_symmetry.space_group_name_H-M   'P 1'
#
loop_
_entity.id
_entity.type
_entity.pdbx_description
1 polymer ?
#
loop_
_entity_poly.entity_id
_entity_poly.type
_entity_poly.pdbx_seq_one_letter_code
_entity_poly.pdbx_strand_id
1 'polypeptide(L)'
;KFHFDCNVDEIILDKNICKKIRVNNKLIESDIIISNVDVNFTYNQLLKRKFKHRSLKNESSSSALIFYWGMKGTYDKLDLHNIFFSSNYKEEFNSIFEKKEIYDDPTVYVNISCKDVSKDAPKDSENWFVMINSPYNLNQNWDKQVRVTRKKIISKLEKILGVAVGKNIINEKVYTPIDLEQNTNSYNGSLYGSSSNNIMSS
;
A
#
# COMPACT_ATOMS: atom_id res chain seq x y z
N LYS A 1 21.89 17.39 -2.52
CA LYS A 1 22.49 16.43 -1.59
C LYS A 1 21.37 15.64 -0.91
N PHE A 2 21.47 14.31 -0.84
CA PHE A 2 20.55 13.44 -0.13
C PHE A 2 21.09 13.15 1.28
N HIS A 3 20.18 13.08 2.25
CA HIS A 3 20.46 12.62 3.60
C HIS A 3 19.50 11.48 3.91
N PHE A 4 20.02 10.27 4.00
CA PHE A 4 19.27 9.07 4.35
C PHE A 4 19.27 8.88 5.87
N ASP A 5 18.36 8.06 6.38
CA ASP A 5 18.19 7.77 7.82
C ASP A 5 18.00 9.03 8.67
N CYS A 6 17.37 10.05 8.08
CA CYS A 6 17.12 11.34 8.67
C CYS A 6 15.60 11.56 8.81
N ASN A 7 15.05 11.24 9.96
CA ASN A 7 13.65 11.51 10.23
C ASN A 7 13.41 13.00 10.48
N VAL A 8 12.43 13.58 9.77
CA VAL A 8 11.97 14.95 10.03
C VAL A 8 10.93 14.91 11.13
N ASP A 9 11.22 15.53 12.27
CA ASP A 9 10.39 15.49 13.48
C ASP A 9 9.37 16.64 13.52
N GLU A 10 9.67 17.76 12.84
CA GLU A 10 8.86 18.96 12.90
C GLU A 10 9.16 19.94 11.76
N ILE A 11 8.13 20.60 11.22
CA ILE A 11 8.24 21.79 10.38
C ILE A 11 7.91 23.00 11.26
N ILE A 12 8.89 23.90 11.45
CA ILE A 12 8.78 25.04 12.34
C ILE A 12 8.31 26.26 11.57
N LEU A 13 7.26 26.88 12.09
CA LEU A 13 6.64 28.09 11.56
C LEU A 13 7.09 29.32 12.34
N ASP A 14 7.51 30.34 11.62
CA ASP A 14 7.65 31.70 12.16
C ASP A 14 6.60 32.61 11.48
N LYS A 15 5.67 33.17 12.24
CA LYS A 15 4.57 34.01 11.74
C LYS A 15 3.82 33.43 10.51
N ASN A 16 3.55 32.11 10.53
CA ASN A 16 2.92 31.36 9.45
C ASN A 16 3.80 31.10 8.21
N ILE A 17 5.08 31.37 8.27
CA ILE A 17 6.04 31.06 7.21
C ILE A 17 6.88 29.85 7.66
N CYS A 18 6.96 28.81 6.82
CA CYS A 18 7.82 27.67 7.04
C CYS A 18 9.27 28.06 6.72
N LYS A 19 10.16 28.05 7.73
CA LYS A 19 11.55 28.42 7.55
C LYS A 19 12.56 27.40 8.03
N LYS A 20 12.15 26.47 8.85
CA LYS A 20 13.04 25.51 9.48
C LYS A 20 12.38 24.15 9.60
N ILE A 21 13.20 23.10 9.54
CA ILE A 21 12.80 21.75 9.93
C ILE A 21 13.68 21.28 11.09
N ARG A 22 13.10 20.41 11.92
CA ARG A 22 13.85 19.68 12.95
C ARG A 22 14.13 18.27 12.45
N VAL A 23 15.39 17.87 12.48
CA VAL A 23 15.88 16.55 12.07
C VAL A 23 16.84 16.05 13.12
N ASN A 24 16.56 14.93 13.79
CA ASN A 24 17.44 14.38 14.83
C ASN A 24 17.92 15.44 15.84
N ASN A 25 17.00 16.25 16.39
CA ASN A 25 17.25 17.37 17.30
C ASN A 25 18.08 18.55 16.74
N LYS A 26 18.43 18.54 15.45
CA LYS A 26 19.11 19.66 14.76
C LYS A 26 18.10 20.50 13.99
N LEU A 27 18.33 21.80 13.95
CA LEU A 27 17.54 22.72 13.14
C LEU A 27 18.25 22.94 11.81
N ILE A 28 17.50 22.82 10.71
CA ILE A 28 17.95 23.10 9.35
C ILE A 28 17.07 24.23 8.81
N GLU A 29 17.68 25.32 8.37
CA GLU A 29 16.99 26.44 7.74
C GLU A 29 16.89 26.24 6.24
N SER A 30 15.77 26.71 5.65
CA SER A 30 15.52 26.65 4.22
C SER A 30 14.51 27.73 3.81
N ASP A 31 14.69 28.28 2.62
CA ASP A 31 13.77 29.27 2.04
C ASP A 31 12.45 28.61 1.59
N ILE A 32 12.51 27.35 1.16
CA ILE A 32 11.38 26.56 0.68
C ILE A 32 11.43 25.18 1.31
N ILE A 33 10.28 24.70 1.80
CA ILE A 33 10.12 23.36 2.35
C ILE A 33 9.04 22.66 1.52
N ILE A 34 9.40 21.50 0.95
CA ILE A 34 8.48 20.64 0.20
C ILE A 34 8.28 19.36 1.01
N SER A 35 7.03 19.09 1.41
CA SER A 35 6.66 17.86 2.08
C SER A 35 6.02 16.90 1.07
N ASN A 36 6.63 15.73 0.89
CA ASN A 36 6.11 14.65 0.03
C ASN A 36 5.60 13.45 0.84
N VAL A 37 5.35 13.63 2.13
CA VAL A 37 4.66 12.65 2.96
C VAL A 37 3.16 12.95 2.95
N ASP A 38 2.34 12.00 3.40
CA ASP A 38 0.89 12.14 3.48
C ASP A 38 0.46 13.49 4.08
N VAL A 39 -0.57 14.10 3.51
CA VAL A 39 -1.04 15.43 3.91
C VAL A 39 -1.52 15.46 5.36
N ASN A 40 -2.18 14.39 5.84
CA ASN A 40 -2.61 14.27 7.23
C ASN A 40 -1.40 14.22 8.17
N PHE A 41 -0.37 13.45 7.80
CA PHE A 41 0.88 13.38 8.56
C PHE A 41 1.59 14.74 8.59
N THR A 42 1.70 15.41 7.44
CA THR A 42 2.29 16.75 7.35
C THR A 42 1.62 17.74 8.29
N TYR A 43 0.29 17.84 8.25
CA TYR A 43 -0.43 18.85 9.05
C TYR A 43 -0.53 18.47 10.52
N ASN A 44 -0.79 17.21 10.85
CA ASN A 44 -1.07 16.79 12.22
C ASN A 44 0.21 16.47 13.00
N GLN A 45 1.24 15.94 12.35
CA GLN A 45 2.47 15.50 13.00
C GLN A 45 3.63 16.50 12.82
N LEU A 46 3.90 16.91 11.57
CA LEU A 46 5.05 17.78 11.30
C LEU A 46 4.76 19.26 11.63
N LEU A 47 3.61 19.79 11.25
CA LEU A 47 3.23 21.17 11.55
C LEU A 47 2.60 21.34 12.93
N LYS A 48 2.17 20.25 13.58
CA LYS A 48 1.54 20.23 14.93
C LYS A 48 0.39 21.23 15.08
N ARG A 49 -0.27 21.57 13.99
CA ARG A 49 -1.41 22.48 13.95
C ARG A 49 -2.68 21.73 13.61
N LYS A 50 -3.74 21.96 14.38
CA LYS A 50 -5.10 21.54 14.02
C LYS A 50 -5.62 22.45 12.88
N PHE A 51 -5.06 22.30 11.71
CA PHE A 51 -5.61 22.95 10.52
C PHE A 51 -6.93 22.26 10.16
N LYS A 52 -8.01 23.01 10.16
CA LYS A 52 -9.28 22.57 9.58
C LYS A 52 -9.20 22.68 8.04
N HIS A 53 -8.22 22.04 7.44
CA HIS A 53 -8.14 22.02 5.98
C HIS A 53 -9.20 21.08 5.42
N ARG A 54 -9.85 21.49 4.33
CA ARG A 54 -10.96 20.72 3.72
C ARG A 54 -10.51 19.34 3.26
N SER A 55 -9.28 19.22 2.74
CA SER A 55 -8.69 17.95 2.30
C SER A 55 -8.51 16.92 3.41
N LEU A 56 -8.38 17.35 4.69
CA LEU A 56 -8.26 16.45 5.84
C LEU A 56 -9.61 15.81 6.24
N LYS A 57 -10.71 16.24 5.64
CA LYS A 57 -12.06 15.68 5.88
C LYS A 57 -12.50 14.70 4.81
N ASN A 58 -11.72 14.57 3.74
CA ASN A 58 -12.05 13.66 2.67
C ASN A 58 -11.81 12.21 3.12
N GLU A 59 -12.63 11.31 2.61
CA GLU A 59 -12.43 9.88 2.79
C GLU A 59 -11.05 9.46 2.27
N SER A 60 -10.41 8.51 2.95
CA SER A 60 -9.15 7.93 2.47
C SER A 60 -9.39 7.09 1.20
N SER A 61 -8.40 7.05 0.33
CA SER A 61 -8.40 6.13 -0.81
C SER A 61 -8.37 4.67 -0.36
N SER A 62 -8.48 3.74 -1.30
CA SER A 62 -8.20 2.33 -1.02
C SER A 62 -6.78 2.15 -0.49
N SER A 63 -6.62 1.08 0.26
CA SER A 63 -5.34 0.52 0.66
C SER A 63 -5.05 -0.75 -0.14
N ALA A 64 -4.03 -1.51 0.26
CA ALA A 64 -3.70 -2.80 -0.33
C ALA A 64 -3.40 -3.85 0.75
N LEU A 65 -3.74 -5.09 0.43
CA LEU A 65 -3.17 -6.26 1.09
C LEU A 65 -2.19 -6.91 0.13
N ILE A 66 -0.94 -7.05 0.56
CA ILE A 66 0.17 -7.46 -0.28
C ILE A 66 0.81 -8.71 0.29
N PHE A 67 1.08 -9.67 -0.60
CA PHE A 67 1.88 -10.85 -0.30
C PHE A 67 3.13 -10.84 -1.18
N TYR A 68 4.28 -11.00 -0.57
CA TYR A 68 5.53 -11.30 -1.25
C TYR A 68 5.75 -12.80 -1.15
N TRP A 69 5.62 -13.51 -2.26
CA TRP A 69 5.81 -14.94 -2.33
C TRP A 69 7.10 -15.32 -3.05
N GLY A 70 7.95 -16.10 -2.39
CA GLY A 70 8.99 -16.85 -3.07
C GLY A 70 8.37 -18.15 -3.59
N MET A 71 8.41 -18.34 -4.91
CA MET A 71 7.78 -19.47 -5.59
C MET A 71 8.81 -20.47 -6.06
N LYS A 72 8.56 -21.76 -5.81
CA LYS A 72 9.33 -22.84 -6.41
C LYS A 72 8.86 -23.09 -7.86
N GLY A 73 9.83 -23.24 -8.78
CA GLY A 73 9.56 -23.47 -10.19
C GLY A 73 9.30 -22.17 -10.96
N THR A 74 9.06 -22.33 -12.26
CA THR A 74 8.78 -21.25 -13.20
C THR A 74 7.37 -21.40 -13.77
N TYR A 75 6.73 -20.28 -14.09
CA TYR A 75 5.34 -20.20 -14.55
C TYR A 75 5.28 -19.51 -15.92
N ASP A 76 5.52 -20.25 -16.99
CA ASP A 76 5.68 -19.72 -18.37
C ASP A 76 4.41 -19.03 -18.92
N LYS A 77 3.24 -19.31 -18.34
CA LYS A 77 1.98 -18.62 -18.70
C LYS A 77 1.87 -17.22 -18.10
N LEU A 78 2.77 -16.84 -17.21
CA LEU A 78 2.80 -15.53 -16.56
C LEU A 78 3.94 -14.70 -17.11
N ASP A 79 3.70 -13.38 -17.15
CA ASP A 79 4.68 -12.39 -17.57
C ASP A 79 5.04 -11.48 -16.36
N LEU A 80 5.80 -10.40 -16.60
CA LEU A 80 6.17 -9.39 -15.60
C LEU A 80 4.94 -8.84 -14.87
N HIS A 81 3.86 -8.56 -15.59
CA HIS A 81 2.62 -8.00 -15.05
C HIS A 81 1.42 -8.87 -15.40
N ASN A 82 0.68 -9.32 -14.41
CA ASN A 82 -0.49 -10.16 -14.58
C ASN A 82 -1.65 -9.61 -13.75
N ILE A 83 -2.85 -9.57 -14.33
CA ILE A 83 -4.06 -9.11 -13.65
C ILE A 83 -5.15 -10.18 -13.81
N PHE A 84 -5.67 -10.64 -12.67
CA PHE A 84 -6.78 -11.59 -12.60
C PHE A 84 -8.00 -10.86 -12.06
N PHE A 85 -8.86 -10.40 -12.95
CA PHE A 85 -10.01 -9.58 -12.60
C PHE A 85 -11.02 -10.30 -11.70
N SER A 86 -11.68 -9.52 -10.86
CA SER A 86 -12.91 -9.91 -10.18
C SER A 86 -14.01 -10.24 -11.20
N SER A 87 -14.88 -11.17 -10.86
CA SER A 87 -16.09 -11.46 -11.66
C SER A 87 -17.11 -10.31 -11.60
N ASN A 88 -17.06 -9.48 -10.56
CA ASN A 88 -17.91 -8.31 -10.38
C ASN A 88 -17.12 -7.13 -9.83
N TYR A 89 -16.48 -6.38 -10.73
CA TYR A 89 -15.61 -5.25 -10.38
C TYR A 89 -16.34 -4.12 -9.64
N LYS A 90 -17.62 -3.87 -9.99
CA LYS A 90 -18.43 -2.86 -9.32
C LYS A 90 -18.70 -3.23 -7.86
N GLU A 91 -19.02 -4.49 -7.59
CA GLU A 91 -19.28 -4.97 -6.23
C GLU A 91 -17.99 -5.04 -5.39
N GLU A 92 -16.84 -5.31 -6.03
CA GLU A 92 -15.53 -5.21 -5.38
C GLU A 92 -15.30 -3.81 -4.81
N PHE A 93 -15.52 -2.77 -5.62
CA PHE A 93 -15.37 -1.38 -5.16
C PHE A 93 -16.41 -0.97 -4.13
N ASN A 94 -17.66 -1.41 -4.28
CA ASN A 94 -18.70 -1.21 -3.27
C ASN A 94 -18.31 -1.85 -1.93
N SER A 95 -17.74 -3.05 -1.93
CA SER A 95 -17.24 -3.70 -0.72
C SER A 95 -16.11 -2.92 -0.05
N ILE A 96 -15.15 -2.40 -0.83
CA ILE A 96 -14.03 -1.64 -0.32
C ILE A 96 -14.48 -0.29 0.27
N PHE A 97 -15.30 0.47 -0.48
CA PHE A 97 -15.60 1.86 -0.12
C PHE A 97 -16.84 2.01 0.76
N GLU A 98 -17.86 1.16 0.61
CA GLU A 98 -19.09 1.25 1.42
C GLU A 98 -19.08 0.29 2.61
N LYS A 99 -18.81 -0.99 2.37
CA LYS A 99 -18.82 -2.02 3.41
C LYS A 99 -17.54 -2.05 4.24
N LYS A 100 -16.45 -1.46 3.76
CA LYS A 100 -15.11 -1.48 4.38
C LYS A 100 -14.57 -2.90 4.58
N GLU A 101 -14.82 -3.76 3.61
CA GLU A 101 -14.45 -5.17 3.60
C GLU A 101 -13.71 -5.56 2.33
N ILE A 102 -12.88 -6.60 2.40
CA ILE A 102 -12.27 -7.22 1.23
C ILE A 102 -13.33 -8.06 0.53
N TYR A 103 -13.52 -7.83 -0.77
CA TYR A 103 -14.46 -8.58 -1.59
C TYR A 103 -14.09 -10.08 -1.68
N ASP A 104 -15.10 -10.93 -1.81
CA ASP A 104 -14.89 -12.39 -1.82
C ASP A 104 -14.10 -12.90 -3.02
N ASP A 105 -14.25 -12.27 -4.17
CA ASP A 105 -13.50 -12.55 -5.40
C ASP A 105 -12.71 -11.32 -5.84
N PRO A 106 -11.61 -10.95 -5.15
CA PRO A 106 -10.89 -9.72 -5.45
C PRO A 106 -10.15 -9.80 -6.78
N THR A 107 -9.97 -8.65 -7.42
CA THR A 107 -8.98 -8.49 -8.49
C THR A 107 -7.60 -8.69 -7.90
N VAL A 108 -6.84 -9.63 -8.48
CA VAL A 108 -5.48 -9.96 -8.04
C VAL A 108 -4.47 -9.48 -9.07
N TYR A 109 -3.56 -8.62 -8.64
CA TYR A 109 -2.39 -8.24 -9.42
C TYR A 109 -1.18 -9.05 -8.97
N VAL A 110 -0.44 -9.61 -9.94
CA VAL A 110 0.80 -10.34 -9.69
C VAL A 110 1.92 -9.74 -10.54
N ASN A 111 2.95 -9.20 -9.89
CA ASN A 111 4.18 -8.78 -10.54
C ASN A 111 5.28 -9.81 -10.27
N ILE A 112 6.05 -10.16 -11.31
CA ILE A 112 7.12 -11.15 -11.25
C ILE A 112 8.37 -10.53 -11.85
N SER A 113 9.12 -9.77 -11.06
CA SER A 113 10.25 -8.98 -11.56
C SER A 113 11.37 -9.83 -12.16
N CYS A 114 11.54 -11.08 -11.71
CA CYS A 114 12.54 -11.99 -12.27
C CYS A 114 12.27 -12.40 -13.73
N LYS A 115 11.08 -12.15 -14.27
CA LYS A 115 10.79 -12.33 -15.71
C LYS A 115 11.62 -11.37 -16.57
N ASP A 116 11.90 -10.18 -16.06
CA ASP A 116 12.70 -9.16 -16.73
C ASP A 116 14.14 -9.13 -16.18
N VAL A 117 14.31 -9.24 -14.86
CA VAL A 117 15.58 -9.18 -14.16
C VAL A 117 15.86 -10.51 -13.46
N SER A 118 16.48 -11.44 -14.17
CA SER A 118 16.68 -12.83 -13.72
C SER A 118 17.35 -12.98 -12.33
N LYS A 119 18.16 -12.02 -11.91
CA LYS A 119 18.82 -12.01 -10.59
C LYS A 119 17.89 -11.71 -9.41
N ASP A 120 16.64 -11.29 -9.65
CA ASP A 120 15.67 -10.98 -8.61
C ASP A 120 15.09 -12.24 -7.94
N ALA A 121 15.34 -13.40 -8.50
CA ALA A 121 15.01 -14.68 -7.86
C ALA A 121 16.15 -15.71 -8.02
N PRO A 122 16.26 -16.70 -7.14
CA PRO A 122 17.15 -17.85 -7.33
C PRO A 122 16.78 -18.64 -8.60
N LYS A 123 17.77 -19.38 -9.12
CA LYS A 123 17.52 -20.28 -10.25
C LYS A 123 16.36 -21.24 -9.94
N ASP A 124 15.55 -21.53 -10.95
CA ASP A 124 14.37 -22.39 -10.87
C ASP A 124 13.33 -21.94 -9.82
N SER A 125 13.25 -20.62 -9.60
CA SER A 125 12.32 -19.97 -8.68
C SER A 125 11.82 -18.64 -9.24
N GLU A 126 10.71 -18.13 -8.70
CA GLU A 126 10.17 -16.81 -9.04
C GLU A 126 9.85 -16.01 -7.77
N ASN A 127 9.91 -14.68 -7.88
CA ASN A 127 9.49 -13.76 -6.87
C ASN A 127 8.15 -13.13 -7.27
N TRP A 128 7.10 -13.41 -6.53
CA TRP A 128 5.78 -12.87 -6.81
C TRP A 128 5.41 -11.76 -5.82
N PHE A 129 5.18 -10.58 -6.34
CA PHE A 129 4.47 -9.51 -5.63
C PHE A 129 2.99 -9.64 -5.95
N VAL A 130 2.20 -10.10 -4.99
CA VAL A 130 0.77 -10.36 -5.15
C VAL A 130 -0.01 -9.31 -4.37
N MET A 131 -0.82 -8.52 -5.03
CA MET A 131 -1.56 -7.42 -4.44
C MET A 131 -3.05 -7.49 -4.79
N ILE A 132 -3.87 -7.16 -3.82
CA ILE A 132 -5.28 -6.84 -4.01
C ILE A 132 -5.60 -5.47 -3.42
N ASN A 133 -6.62 -4.81 -3.94
CA ASN A 133 -7.19 -3.65 -3.29
C ASN A 133 -7.89 -4.06 -1.98
N SER A 134 -7.73 -3.27 -0.95
CA SER A 134 -8.39 -3.44 0.34
C SER A 134 -8.96 -2.12 0.84
N PRO A 135 -9.91 -2.13 1.78
CA PRO A 135 -10.26 -0.92 2.51
C PRO A 135 -9.05 -0.40 3.29
N TYR A 136 -9.03 0.89 3.55
CA TYR A 136 -8.06 1.47 4.47
C TYR A 136 -8.24 0.97 5.91
N ASN A 137 -7.24 1.19 6.75
CA ASN A 137 -7.25 0.69 8.14
C ASN A 137 -8.28 1.44 9.00
N LEU A 138 -9.27 0.71 9.51
CA LEU A 138 -10.25 1.13 10.50
C LEU A 138 -10.24 0.18 11.71
N ASN A 139 -9.07 -0.39 12.02
CA ASN A 139 -8.89 -1.39 13.08
C ASN A 139 -9.65 -2.71 12.83
N GLN A 140 -9.84 -3.10 11.58
CA GLN A 140 -10.37 -4.42 11.22
C GLN A 140 -9.44 -5.51 11.75
N ASN A 141 -9.97 -6.73 11.92
CA ASN A 141 -9.15 -7.89 12.29
C ASN A 141 -8.30 -8.35 11.09
N TRP A 142 -7.14 -7.70 10.89
CA TRP A 142 -6.27 -7.97 9.75
C TRP A 142 -5.70 -9.39 9.77
N ASP A 143 -5.43 -9.99 10.90
CA ASP A 143 -4.97 -11.39 10.98
C ASP A 143 -5.98 -12.36 10.38
N LYS A 144 -7.28 -12.13 10.68
CA LYS A 144 -8.38 -12.91 10.09
C LYS A 144 -8.49 -12.64 8.59
N GLN A 145 -8.44 -11.35 8.19
CA GLN A 145 -8.54 -10.94 6.78
C GLN A 145 -7.43 -11.57 5.95
N VAL A 146 -6.18 -11.48 6.40
CA VAL A 146 -5.01 -12.09 5.74
C VAL A 146 -5.24 -13.58 5.51
N ARG A 147 -5.59 -14.34 6.55
CA ARG A 147 -5.77 -15.80 6.44
C ARG A 147 -6.88 -16.19 5.46
N VAL A 148 -8.00 -15.48 5.49
CA VAL A 148 -9.15 -15.77 4.61
C VAL A 148 -8.81 -15.40 3.17
N THR A 149 -8.30 -14.19 2.96
CA THR A 149 -7.99 -13.65 1.64
C THR A 149 -6.88 -14.43 0.95
N ARG A 150 -5.83 -14.81 1.69
CA ARG A 150 -4.76 -15.66 1.16
C ARG A 150 -5.30 -16.94 0.53
N LYS A 151 -6.22 -17.63 1.21
CA LYS A 151 -6.84 -18.85 0.69
C LYS A 151 -7.63 -18.59 -0.60
N LYS A 152 -8.39 -17.49 -0.64
CA LYS A 152 -9.17 -17.09 -1.82
C LYS A 152 -8.28 -16.77 -3.02
N ILE A 153 -7.21 -16.02 -2.82
CA ILE A 153 -6.23 -15.68 -3.87
C ILE A 153 -5.61 -16.97 -4.41
N ILE A 154 -5.11 -17.84 -3.54
CA ILE A 154 -4.51 -19.11 -3.96
C ILE A 154 -5.51 -19.94 -4.77
N SER A 155 -6.73 -20.15 -4.26
CA SER A 155 -7.77 -20.91 -4.97
C SER A 155 -8.11 -20.32 -6.33
N LYS A 156 -8.20 -18.98 -6.44
CA LYS A 156 -8.43 -18.28 -7.71
C LYS A 156 -7.30 -18.53 -8.70
N LEU A 157 -6.04 -18.34 -8.26
CA LEU A 157 -4.88 -18.54 -9.12
C LEU A 157 -4.73 -20.01 -9.55
N GLU A 158 -4.93 -20.96 -8.63
CA GLU A 158 -4.90 -22.41 -8.95
C GLU A 158 -5.95 -22.79 -9.98
N LYS A 159 -7.18 -22.26 -9.87
CA LYS A 159 -8.26 -22.50 -10.82
C LYS A 159 -7.91 -22.00 -12.22
N ILE A 160 -7.31 -20.81 -12.32
CA ILE A 160 -7.00 -20.16 -13.60
C ILE A 160 -5.74 -20.75 -14.24
N LEU A 161 -4.70 -20.98 -13.45
CA LEU A 161 -3.40 -21.44 -13.95
C LEU A 161 -3.34 -22.97 -14.16
N GLY A 162 -4.19 -23.73 -13.45
CA GLY A 162 -4.21 -25.18 -13.51
C GLY A 162 -3.04 -25.84 -12.79
N VAL A 163 -2.40 -25.12 -11.84
CA VAL A 163 -1.23 -25.60 -11.08
C VAL A 163 -1.42 -25.35 -9.58
N ALA A 164 -0.77 -26.12 -8.74
CA ALA A 164 -0.86 -26.04 -7.29
C ALA A 164 -0.02 -24.87 -6.75
N VAL A 165 -0.54 -23.64 -6.82
CA VAL A 165 0.15 -22.42 -6.39
C VAL A 165 0.52 -22.47 -4.91
N GLY A 166 -0.42 -22.87 -4.04
CA GLY A 166 -0.23 -22.87 -2.60
C GLY A 166 0.90 -23.80 -2.14
N LYS A 167 1.11 -24.93 -2.82
CA LYS A 167 2.19 -25.88 -2.50
C LYS A 167 3.58 -25.39 -2.91
N ASN A 168 3.64 -24.47 -3.85
CA ASN A 168 4.88 -23.92 -4.41
C ASN A 168 5.35 -22.64 -3.73
N ILE A 169 4.57 -22.09 -2.78
CA ILE A 169 5.01 -20.97 -1.94
C ILE A 169 6.01 -21.51 -0.93
N ILE A 170 7.30 -21.15 -1.08
CA ILE A 170 8.40 -21.59 -0.20
C ILE A 170 8.78 -20.51 0.82
N ASN A 171 8.43 -19.26 0.55
CA ASN A 171 8.65 -18.15 1.45
C ASN A 171 7.52 -17.13 1.30
N GLU A 172 7.13 -16.45 2.40
CA GLU A 172 6.06 -15.48 2.40
C GLU A 172 6.33 -14.32 3.36
N LYS A 173 6.06 -13.11 2.89
CA LYS A 173 5.95 -11.93 3.74
C LYS A 173 4.66 -11.21 3.39
N VAL A 174 3.93 -10.74 4.40
CA VAL A 174 2.65 -10.05 4.22
C VAL A 174 2.80 -8.59 4.63
N TYR A 175 2.15 -7.71 3.89
CA TYR A 175 1.96 -6.32 4.24
C TYR A 175 0.47 -5.99 4.24
N THR A 176 0.00 -5.57 5.38
CA THR A 176 -1.37 -5.12 5.63
C THR A 176 -1.46 -3.59 5.53
N PRO A 177 -2.65 -3.00 5.51
CA PRO A 177 -2.82 -1.56 5.66
C PRO A 177 -2.18 -0.97 6.94
N ILE A 178 -2.09 -1.75 8.03
CA ILE A 178 -1.35 -1.33 9.24
C ILE A 178 0.14 -1.18 8.94
N ASP A 179 0.74 -2.17 8.27
CA ASP A 179 2.15 -2.12 7.90
C ASP A 179 2.44 -0.95 6.94
N LEU A 180 1.53 -0.69 6.00
CA LEU A 180 1.64 0.46 5.10
C LEU A 180 1.62 1.78 5.89
N GLU A 181 0.67 1.94 6.82
CA GLU A 181 0.58 3.13 7.67
C GLU A 181 1.86 3.34 8.47
N GLN A 182 2.36 2.30 9.13
CA GLN A 182 3.56 2.36 9.97
C GLN A 182 4.85 2.64 9.19
N ASN A 183 4.99 2.06 8.00
CA ASN A 183 6.23 2.17 7.22
C ASN A 183 6.28 3.39 6.30
N THR A 184 5.13 3.98 5.93
CA THR A 184 5.07 5.09 4.97
C THR A 184 4.47 6.36 5.55
N ASN A 185 3.97 6.34 6.78
CA ASN A 185 3.19 7.41 7.41
C ASN A 185 1.93 7.81 6.58
N SER A 186 1.42 6.90 5.76
CA SER A 186 0.17 7.12 5.04
C SER A 186 -1.01 7.05 6.00
N TYR A 187 -1.94 8.00 5.88
CA TYR A 187 -3.09 8.06 6.77
C TYR A 187 -4.00 6.84 6.58
N ASN A 188 -4.21 6.07 7.66
CA ASN A 188 -4.96 4.81 7.67
C ASN A 188 -4.43 3.76 6.66
N GLY A 189 -3.15 3.82 6.28
CA GLY A 189 -2.57 2.93 5.30
C GLY A 189 -3.08 3.12 3.86
N SER A 190 -3.69 4.26 3.55
CA SER A 190 -4.18 4.56 2.19
C SER A 190 -3.03 4.73 1.20
N LEU A 191 -3.19 4.21 -0.04
CA LEU A 191 -2.13 4.26 -1.05
C LEU A 191 -2.01 5.63 -1.72
N TYR A 192 -3.11 6.35 -1.86
CA TYR A 192 -3.20 7.57 -2.68
C TYR A 192 -3.69 8.78 -1.87
N GLY A 193 -3.60 8.73 -0.54
CA GLY A 193 -4.08 9.80 0.32
C GLY A 193 -5.61 9.91 0.31
N SER A 194 -6.16 11.09 -0.01
CA SER A 194 -7.60 11.30 -0.09
C SER A 194 -8.20 10.59 -1.31
N SER A 195 -9.42 10.05 -1.14
CA SER A 195 -10.16 9.44 -2.24
C SER A 195 -10.51 10.47 -3.31
N SER A 196 -10.31 10.11 -4.59
CA SER A 196 -10.74 10.90 -5.75
C SER A 196 -12.21 10.69 -6.13
N ASN A 197 -12.96 9.89 -5.35
CA ASN A 197 -14.36 9.58 -5.65
C ASN A 197 -15.31 10.78 -5.47
N ASN A 198 -14.84 11.89 -4.92
CA ASN A 198 -15.63 13.10 -4.71
C ASN A 198 -15.23 14.17 -5.72
N ILE A 199 -16.21 14.73 -6.45
CA ILE A 199 -16.03 15.80 -7.48
C ILE A 199 -15.23 17.02 -6.95
N MET A 200 -15.06 17.13 -5.63
CA MET A 200 -14.37 18.25 -4.97
C MET A 200 -13.02 17.84 -4.36
N SER A 201 -12.46 16.70 -4.73
CA SER A 201 -11.17 16.20 -4.24
C SER A 201 -9.98 16.59 -5.12
N SER A 202 -10.19 17.40 -6.14
CA SER A 202 -9.14 18.00 -7.00
C SER A 202 -8.75 19.39 -6.54
#